data_671102d46ab35e3223ea1f4b21595eb4
#
_entry.id   671102d46ab35e3223ea1f4b21595eb4
#
_cell.length_a   1.000
_cell.length_b   1.000
_cell.length_c   1.000
_cell.angle_alpha   90.00
_cell.angle_beta   90.00
_cell.angle_gamma   90.00
#
_symmetry.space_group_name_H-M   'P 1'
#
loop_
_entity.id
_entity.type
_entity.pdbx_description
1 polymer ?
#
loop_
_entity_poly.entity_id
_entity_poly.type
_entity_poly.pdbx_seq_one_letter_code
_entity_poly.pdbx_strand_id
1 'polypeptide(L)'
;MSSEGGSFSHGSYHVGADWIVRCNTYADTTPILCLDAGPAAVSITTKGNDATKAAVEFARALAREAQKFADEIERMQAAQLADGDGSAKAAASDAA
;
A
#
# COMPACT_ATOMS: atom_id res chain seq x y z
N MET A 1 -5.25 -3.47 29.36
CA MET A 1 -5.02 -3.49 28.96
C MET A 1 -4.75 -2.78 28.07
N SER A 2 -4.41 -2.38 28.10
CA SER A 2 -4.05 -1.51 27.32
C SER A 2 -4.14 -1.81 25.96
N SER A 3 -3.84 -2.75 25.67
CA SER A 3 -3.77 -3.00 24.37
C SER A 3 -5.01 -2.89 23.70
N GLU A 4 -5.97 -2.85 24.40
CA GLU A 4 -7.07 -2.92 23.78
C GLU A 4 -7.21 -1.99 22.85
N GLY A 5 -7.62 -1.43 22.48
CA GLY A 5 -7.94 -0.56 21.53
C GLY A 5 -6.88 -0.15 20.66
N GLY A 6 -5.73 -0.39 20.96
CA GLY A 6 -4.67 0.17 20.22
C GLY A 6 -4.10 -0.72 19.17
N SER A 7 -3.51 -0.15 18.18
CA SER A 7 -2.76 -0.89 17.24
C SER A 7 -1.32 -0.63 17.51
N PHE A 8 -0.58 -1.68 17.77
CA PHE A 8 0.76 -1.47 18.14
C PHE A 8 1.74 -1.85 17.08
N SER A 9 1.32 -2.50 16.04
CA SER A 9 2.25 -2.86 14.99
C SER A 9 2.54 -1.70 14.11
N HIS A 10 3.76 -1.52 13.76
CA HIS A 10 4.13 -0.46 12.85
C HIS A 10 5.25 -0.99 11.98
N GLY A 11 5.10 -0.90 10.69
CA GLY A 11 6.11 -1.39 9.78
C GLY A 11 6.25 -0.51 8.58
N SER A 12 7.44 -0.49 8.02
CA SER A 12 7.70 0.19 6.79
C SER A 12 8.25 -0.82 5.82
N TYR A 13 7.75 -0.82 4.61
CA TYR A 13 8.19 -1.77 3.63
C TYR A 13 8.68 -1.02 2.39
N HIS A 14 9.90 -1.28 2.01
CA HIS A 14 10.48 -0.61 0.85
C HIS A 14 10.37 -1.58 -0.31
N VAL A 15 9.50 -1.26 -1.24
CA VAL A 15 9.14 -2.19 -2.27
C VAL A 15 10.03 -1.99 -3.48
N GLY A 16 10.72 -3.03 -3.88
CA GLY A 16 11.56 -2.99 -5.06
C GLY A 16 10.80 -3.51 -6.26
N ALA A 17 11.44 -4.31 -7.06
CA ALA A 17 10.79 -4.82 -8.26
C ALA A 17 10.05 -6.12 -8.03
N ASP A 18 10.30 -6.79 -6.93
CA ASP A 18 9.70 -8.09 -6.68
C ASP A 18 8.48 -7.94 -5.81
N TRP A 19 7.41 -7.46 -6.35
CA TRP A 19 6.21 -7.26 -5.56
C TRP A 19 5.01 -7.93 -6.20
N ILE A 20 4.02 -8.22 -5.38
CA ILE A 20 2.74 -8.73 -5.84
C ILE A 20 1.66 -8.04 -5.01
N VAL A 21 0.67 -7.49 -5.70
CA VAL A 21 -0.48 -6.90 -5.03
C VAL A 21 -1.71 -7.56 -5.61
N ARG A 22 -2.55 -8.12 -4.76
CA ARG A 22 -3.69 -8.84 -5.25
C ARG A 22 -4.83 -8.75 -4.26
N CYS A 23 -6.03 -8.86 -4.74
CA CYS A 23 -7.19 -8.91 -3.88
C CYS A 23 -7.86 -10.26 -4.12
N ASN A 24 -7.98 -11.04 -3.09
CA ASN A 24 -8.66 -12.33 -3.19
C ASN A 24 -10.06 -12.19 -2.70
N THR A 25 -11.02 -12.57 -3.52
CA THR A 25 -12.42 -12.44 -3.15
C THR A 25 -13.02 -13.80 -2.93
N TYR A 26 -13.99 -13.84 -2.05
CA TYR A 26 -14.63 -15.08 -1.66
C TYR A 26 -16.13 -14.90 -1.64
N ALA A 27 -16.86 -15.99 -1.74
CA ALA A 27 -18.31 -15.91 -1.80
C ALA A 27 -18.92 -15.55 -0.45
N ASP A 28 -18.33 -16.06 0.62
CA ASP A 28 -18.96 -15.95 1.92
C ASP A 28 -18.27 -15.04 2.91
N THR A 29 -17.11 -14.53 2.60
CA THR A 29 -16.40 -13.69 3.56
C THR A 29 -15.89 -12.47 2.85
N THR A 30 -15.43 -11.50 3.62
CA THR A 30 -14.89 -10.29 3.03
C THR A 30 -13.57 -10.60 2.35
N PRO A 31 -13.18 -9.78 1.39
CA PRO A 31 -11.95 -10.05 0.63
C PRO A 31 -10.69 -9.78 1.42
N ILE A 32 -9.58 -10.28 0.93
CA ILE A 32 -8.29 -10.07 1.56
C ILE A 32 -7.39 -9.38 0.54
N LEU A 33 -6.85 -8.25 0.94
CA LEU A 33 -5.90 -7.53 0.10
C LEU A 33 -4.51 -7.98 0.50
N CYS A 34 -3.76 -8.52 -0.44
CA CYS A 34 -2.45 -9.07 -0.17
C CYS A 34 -1.37 -8.25 -0.83
N LEU A 35 -0.34 -7.92 -0.06
CA LEU A 35 0.79 -7.18 -0.59
C LEU A 35 2.04 -7.96 -0.22
N ASP A 36 2.80 -8.38 -1.23
CA ASP A 36 4.05 -9.08 -1.00
C ASP A 36 5.16 -8.22 -1.55
N ALA A 37 6.22 -8.08 -0.81
CA ALA A 37 7.36 -7.30 -1.24
C ALA A 37 8.61 -8.09 -0.83
N GLY A 38 9.03 -8.99 -1.70
CA GLY A 38 10.18 -9.83 -1.39
C GLY A 38 9.86 -10.72 -0.21
N PRO A 39 10.66 -10.71 0.80
CA PRO A 39 10.43 -11.59 1.95
C PRO A 39 9.31 -11.12 2.86
N ALA A 40 8.82 -9.91 2.67
CA ALA A 40 7.77 -9.39 3.52
C ALA A 40 6.41 -9.59 2.88
N ALA A 41 5.41 -9.89 3.67
CA ALA A 41 4.06 -10.07 3.17
C ALA A 41 3.07 -9.46 4.16
N VAL A 42 2.07 -8.77 3.63
CA VAL A 42 1.07 -8.15 4.46
C VAL A 42 -0.30 -8.52 3.92
N SER A 43 -1.21 -8.86 4.79
CA SER A 43 -2.58 -9.13 4.40
C SER A 43 -3.46 -8.14 5.13
N ILE A 44 -4.37 -7.51 4.43
CA ILE A 44 -5.30 -6.57 5.02
C ILE A 44 -6.70 -7.14 4.91
N THR A 45 -7.34 -7.32 6.03
CA THR A 45 -8.68 -7.87 6.08
C THR A 45 -9.54 -6.98 6.95
N THR A 46 -10.84 -7.16 6.91
CA THR A 46 -11.71 -6.46 7.81
C THR A 46 -12.26 -7.45 8.81
N LYS A 47 -12.73 -6.95 9.92
CA LYS A 47 -13.17 -7.80 10.99
C LYS A 47 -14.47 -8.49 10.63
N GLY A 48 -14.55 -9.77 10.86
CA GLY A 48 -15.75 -10.53 10.63
C GLY A 48 -15.95 -10.86 9.16
N ASN A 49 -17.10 -11.42 8.89
CA ASN A 49 -17.41 -11.84 7.55
C ASN A 49 -18.39 -10.90 6.87
N ASP A 50 -18.89 -9.89 7.57
CA ASP A 50 -19.87 -9.02 7.01
C ASP A 50 -19.25 -7.76 6.46
N ALA A 51 -19.79 -7.27 5.39
CA ALA A 51 -19.35 -6.02 4.81
C ALA A 51 -20.07 -4.89 5.53
N THR A 52 -19.56 -4.50 6.67
CA THR A 52 -20.19 -3.47 7.47
C THR A 52 -19.92 -2.10 6.87
N LYS A 53 -20.66 -1.11 7.36
CA LYS A 53 -20.45 0.25 6.90
C LYS A 53 -19.02 0.69 7.19
N ALA A 54 -18.51 0.32 8.36
CA ALA A 54 -17.15 0.70 8.70
C ALA A 54 -16.13 0.04 7.76
N ALA A 55 -16.38 -1.19 7.36
CA ALA A 55 -15.48 -1.86 6.44
C ALA A 55 -15.48 -1.18 5.07
N VAL A 56 -16.66 -0.75 4.62
CA VAL A 56 -16.74 -0.05 3.35
C VAL A 56 -16.01 1.29 3.42
N GLU A 57 -16.18 2.01 4.52
CA GLU A 57 -15.53 3.28 4.67
C GLU A 57 -14.01 3.13 4.69
N PHE A 58 -13.53 2.10 5.39
CA PHE A 58 -12.10 1.85 5.43
C PHE A 58 -11.59 1.51 4.04
N ALA A 59 -12.29 0.63 3.34
CA ALA A 59 -11.82 0.20 2.02
C ALA A 59 -11.78 1.37 1.04
N ARG A 60 -12.79 2.25 1.10
CA ARG A 60 -12.80 3.39 0.21
C ARG A 60 -11.71 4.38 0.55
N ALA A 61 -11.44 4.58 1.83
CA ALA A 61 -10.38 5.48 2.23
C ALA A 61 -9.03 4.92 1.80
N LEU A 62 -8.84 3.62 1.96
CA LEU A 62 -7.59 2.98 1.55
C LEU A 62 -7.40 3.15 0.04
N ALA A 63 -8.45 2.92 -0.74
CA ALA A 63 -8.34 3.03 -2.18
C ALA A 63 -8.01 4.45 -2.60
N ARG A 64 -8.62 5.43 -1.93
CA ARG A 64 -8.37 6.81 -2.29
C ARG A 64 -6.94 7.22 -2.00
N GLU A 65 -6.41 6.83 -0.86
CA GLU A 65 -5.05 7.19 -0.53
C GLU A 65 -4.04 6.41 -1.37
N ALA A 66 -4.37 5.18 -1.71
CA ALA A 66 -3.51 4.40 -2.59
C ALA A 66 -3.46 5.02 -3.98
N GLN A 67 -4.58 5.56 -4.46
CA GLN A 67 -4.58 6.20 -5.75
C GLN A 67 -3.71 7.46 -5.72
N LYS A 68 -3.79 8.20 -4.63
CA LYS A 68 -2.98 9.39 -4.50
C LYS A 68 -1.50 9.02 -4.48
N PHE A 69 -1.15 7.95 -3.81
CA PHE A 69 0.22 7.45 -3.76
C PHE A 69 0.68 7.09 -5.18
N ALA A 70 -0.14 6.40 -5.94
CA ALA A 70 0.22 6.00 -7.29
C ALA A 70 0.39 7.22 -8.20
N ASP A 71 -0.52 8.19 -8.07
CA ASP A 71 -0.44 9.37 -8.91
C ASP A 71 0.84 10.16 -8.63
N GLU A 72 1.22 10.20 -7.37
CA GLU A 72 2.42 10.95 -7.02
C GLU A 72 3.68 10.27 -7.52
N ILE A 73 3.74 8.95 -7.46
CA ILE A 73 4.89 8.22 -7.98
C ILE A 73 4.99 8.44 -9.49
N GLU A 74 3.86 8.42 -10.19
CA GLU A 74 3.88 8.65 -11.62
C GLU A 74 4.33 10.06 -11.94
N ARG A 75 3.89 11.02 -11.15
CA ARG A 75 4.30 12.39 -11.38
C ARG A 75 5.81 12.55 -11.17
N MET A 76 6.34 11.89 -10.15
CA MET A 76 7.76 11.99 -9.89
C MET A 76 8.57 11.31 -10.98
N GLN A 77 8.06 10.19 -11.49
CA GLN A 77 8.77 9.53 -12.56
C GLN A 77 8.80 10.42 -13.80
N ALA A 78 7.68 11.04 -14.13
CA ALA A 78 7.63 11.90 -15.28
C ALA A 78 8.59 13.08 -15.13
N ALA A 79 8.65 13.64 -13.94
CA ALA A 79 9.56 14.75 -13.71
C ALA A 79 11.02 14.31 -13.85
N GLN A 80 11.33 13.16 -13.33
CA GLN A 80 12.69 12.68 -13.42
C GLN A 80 13.09 12.35 -14.85
N LEU A 81 12.17 11.80 -15.62
CA LEU A 81 12.48 11.53 -17.01
C LEU A 81 12.60 12.81 -17.79
N ALA A 82 11.81 13.82 -17.48
CA ALA A 82 11.89 15.07 -18.18
C ALA A 82 13.18 15.80 -17.85
N ASP A 83 13.65 15.66 -16.63
CA ASP A 83 14.87 16.28 -16.26
C ASP A 83 16.02 15.66 -16.97
N GLY A 84 15.87 14.56 -17.52
CA GLY A 84 16.87 13.97 -18.28
C GLY A 84 17.91 13.35 -17.49
N ASP A 85 19.07 13.30 -18.07
CA ASP A 85 20.02 12.61 -17.46
C ASP A 85 20.48 13.20 -16.24
N GLY A 86 20.39 14.40 -16.08
CA GLY A 86 20.98 14.94 -14.92
C GLY A 86 20.36 14.44 -13.68
N SER A 87 19.17 14.07 -13.72
CA SER A 87 18.53 13.74 -12.48
C SER A 87 18.88 12.40 -12.03
N ALA A 88 19.50 11.64 -12.79
CA ALA A 88 19.75 10.31 -12.37
C ALA A 88 20.43 10.28 -11.07
N LYS A 89 21.43 11.06 -10.87
CA LYS A 89 22.07 10.95 -9.68
C LYS A 89 21.32 11.52 -8.61
N ALA A 90 20.59 12.47 -8.84
CA ALA A 90 19.84 13.00 -7.75
C ALA A 90 18.94 11.96 -7.21
N ALA A 91 18.37 11.22 -8.05
CA ALA A 91 17.48 10.24 -7.55
C ALA A 91 18.19 9.26 -6.70
N ALA A 92 19.34 8.94 -7.10
CA ALA A 92 20.02 7.99 -6.31
C ALA A 92 20.26 8.50 -4.97
N SER A 93 20.56 9.71 -4.88
CA SER A 93 20.88 10.16 -3.61
C SER A 93 19.75 10.11 -2.72
N ASP A 94 18.67 10.42 -3.17
CA ASP A 94 17.67 10.47 -2.27
C ASP A 94 17.24 9.25 -1.89
N ALA A 95 17.53 8.32 -2.45
CA ALA A 95 17.11 7.10 -2.00
C ALA A 95 17.45 6.97 -0.61
N ALA A 96 18.20 7.69 -0.12
CA ALA A 96 18.52 7.52 1.23
C ALA A 96 17.43 7.59 2.18
#